data_8d898b1608d22f9ca4d7e227ead3ce07
#
_entry.id   8d898b1608d22f9ca4d7e227ead3ce07
#
_cell.length_a   1.000
_cell.length_b   1.000
_cell.length_c   1.000
_cell.angle_alpha   90.00
_cell.angle_beta   90.00
_cell.angle_gamma   90.00
#
_symmetry.space_group_name_H-M   'P 1'
#
loop_
_entity.id
_entity.type
_entity.pdbx_description
1 polymer ?
#
loop_
_entity_poly.entity_id
_entity_poly.type
_entity_poly.pdbx_seq_one_letter_code
_entity_poly.pdbx_strand_id
1 'polypeptide(L)'
;MIDRDITKSSYRRRDALKLGGLTVSAAAILAACGNGRTGDDAPGRVGFAPPVEELEDYPVDDAVLLRTASSLELTAVAVYEAVLETGLLDADLTTLVERLIEDHQMVADQMGELTEAVGGVAWECTNPWYMNR
;
A
#
# COMPACT_ATOMS: atom_id res chain seq x y z
N MET A 1 9.31 8.99 -45.04
CA MET A 1 10.69 9.17 -44.56
C MET A 1 10.58 10.08 -43.34
N ILE A 2 10.43 9.48 -42.14
CA ILE A 2 10.25 10.20 -40.88
C ILE A 2 11.52 9.95 -40.09
N ASP A 3 12.37 10.95 -40.09
CA ASP A 3 13.60 10.99 -39.32
C ASP A 3 13.24 11.36 -37.88
N ARG A 4 13.27 10.38 -36.98
CA ARG A 4 13.13 10.61 -35.53
C ARG A 4 14.55 10.79 -34.96
N ASP A 5 14.94 12.02 -34.85
CA ASP A 5 16.13 12.40 -34.11
C ASP A 5 15.89 12.18 -32.59
N ILE A 6 16.23 10.98 -32.09
CA ILE A 6 16.10 10.58 -30.69
C ILE A 6 17.44 10.77 -29.96
N THR A 7 18.21 11.76 -30.30
CA THR A 7 19.48 11.98 -29.66
C THR A 7 19.65 13.42 -29.20
N LYS A 8 19.43 13.63 -27.93
CA LYS A 8 20.12 14.50 -26.98
C LYS A 8 19.22 15.00 -25.86
N SER A 9 18.70 14.08 -25.07
CA SER A 9 18.40 14.45 -23.70
C SER A 9 19.72 14.47 -22.93
N SER A 10 20.32 15.64 -22.80
CA SER A 10 21.51 15.83 -21.96
C SER A 10 21.08 15.76 -20.50
N TYR A 11 21.00 14.56 -19.95
CA TYR A 11 20.83 14.35 -18.51
C TYR A 11 21.97 15.05 -17.79
N ARG A 12 21.65 16.10 -17.03
CA ARG A 12 22.65 16.80 -16.20
C ARG A 12 23.04 15.86 -15.06
N ARG A 13 24.30 15.94 -14.61
CA ARG A 13 24.81 15.14 -13.48
C ARG A 13 23.90 15.23 -12.22
N ARG A 14 23.21 16.38 -12.05
CA ARG A 14 22.21 16.59 -10.99
C ARG A 14 20.97 15.67 -11.13
N ASP A 15 20.54 15.40 -12.34
CA ASP A 15 19.37 14.56 -12.59
C ASP A 15 19.71 13.08 -12.37
N ALA A 16 20.94 12.68 -12.69
CA ALA A 16 21.46 11.35 -12.38
C ALA A 16 21.60 11.13 -10.85
N LEU A 17 21.99 12.16 -10.11
CA LEU A 17 22.06 12.10 -8.64
C LEU A 17 20.67 12.03 -7.99
N LYS A 18 19.68 12.73 -8.54
CA LYS A 18 18.30 12.64 -8.07
C LYS A 18 17.68 11.26 -8.34
N LEU A 19 17.89 10.71 -9.52
CA LEU A 19 17.45 9.36 -9.88
C LEU A 19 18.19 8.30 -9.05
N GLY A 20 19.51 8.44 -8.88
CA GLY A 20 20.32 7.54 -8.05
C GLY A 20 19.92 7.60 -6.57
N GLY A 21 19.61 8.77 -6.04
CA GLY A 21 19.10 8.93 -4.67
C GLY A 21 17.76 8.27 -4.45
N LEU A 22 16.84 8.37 -5.42
CA LEU A 22 15.52 7.70 -5.37
C LEU A 22 15.64 6.17 -5.43
N THR A 23 16.54 5.65 -6.26
CA THR A 23 16.74 4.19 -6.35
C THR A 23 17.41 3.62 -5.10
N VAL A 24 18.32 4.34 -4.47
CA VAL A 24 18.95 3.92 -3.20
C VAL A 24 17.92 3.96 -2.06
N SER A 25 17.05 4.97 -2.00
CA SER A 25 15.99 5.05 -0.99
C SER A 25 14.95 3.93 -1.18
N ALA A 26 14.53 3.65 -2.41
CA ALA A 26 13.61 2.54 -2.70
C ALA A 26 14.23 1.18 -2.36
N ALA A 27 15.52 0.99 -2.67
CA ALA A 27 16.24 -0.24 -2.31
C ALA A 27 16.39 -0.38 -0.78
N ALA A 28 16.61 0.71 -0.06
CA ALA A 28 16.69 0.70 1.40
C ALA A 28 15.33 0.38 2.05
N ILE A 29 14.23 0.91 1.51
CA ILE A 29 12.87 0.58 1.97
C ILE A 29 12.54 -0.87 1.67
N LEU A 30 12.84 -1.38 0.48
CA LEU A 30 12.63 -2.77 0.12
C LEU A 30 13.53 -3.71 0.96
N ALA A 31 14.75 -3.33 1.26
CA ALA A 31 15.63 -4.10 2.14
C ALA A 31 15.14 -4.09 3.60
N ALA A 32 14.54 -3.01 4.05
CA ALA A 32 13.93 -2.93 5.38
C ALA A 32 12.65 -3.78 5.50
N CYS A 33 11.89 -3.89 4.39
CA CYS A 33 10.66 -4.68 4.34
C CYS A 33 10.84 -6.13 3.91
N GLY A 34 11.96 -6.49 3.26
CA GLY A 34 12.01 -7.69 2.44
C GLY A 34 13.17 -8.65 2.60
N ASN A 35 14.12 -8.39 3.48
CA ASN A 35 15.14 -9.40 3.74
C ASN A 35 14.59 -10.44 4.73
N GLY A 36 14.16 -11.57 4.19
CA GLY A 36 13.74 -12.76 4.92
C GLY A 36 14.79 -13.30 5.91
N ARG A 37 15.19 -12.46 6.85
CA ARG A 37 15.86 -12.92 8.06
C ARG A 37 14.78 -13.51 8.96
N THR A 38 14.56 -14.78 8.76
CA THR A 38 13.88 -15.63 9.74
C THR A 38 14.87 -15.90 10.87
N GLY A 39 14.85 -15.06 11.90
CA GLY A 39 15.67 -15.26 13.10
C GLY A 39 15.24 -14.26 14.16
N ASP A 40 15.41 -14.64 15.41
CA ASP A 40 15.00 -13.88 16.59
C ASP A 40 15.66 -12.47 16.72
N ASP A 41 16.68 -12.20 15.88
CA ASP A 41 17.48 -10.97 15.88
C ASP A 41 17.19 -10.04 14.70
N ALA A 42 16.06 -10.18 13.98
CA ALA A 42 15.73 -9.32 12.85
C ALA A 42 15.41 -7.90 13.34
N PRO A 43 16.18 -6.85 12.94
CA PRO A 43 15.87 -5.49 13.35
C PRO A 43 14.51 -5.07 12.78
N GLY A 44 13.61 -4.56 13.61
CA GLY A 44 12.30 -4.03 13.24
C GLY A 44 11.12 -4.90 13.67
N ARG A 45 11.32 -6.08 14.27
CA ARG A 45 10.23 -6.80 14.93
C ARG A 45 10.09 -6.34 16.36
N VAL A 46 9.01 -5.66 16.66
CA VAL A 46 8.60 -5.32 18.02
C VAL A 46 7.82 -6.51 18.57
N GLY A 47 8.48 -7.35 19.34
CA GLY A 47 7.86 -8.47 20.08
C GLY A 47 7.89 -9.82 19.36
N PHE A 48 7.75 -10.88 20.16
CA PHE A 48 7.51 -12.23 19.69
C PHE A 48 6.12 -12.31 19.09
N ALA A 49 6.05 -12.61 17.78
CA ALA A 49 4.80 -13.14 17.26
C ALA A 49 4.57 -14.49 17.95
N PRO A 50 3.41 -14.73 18.58
CA PRO A 50 3.08 -16.06 19.06
C PRO A 50 3.24 -17.06 17.92
N PRO A 51 3.66 -18.31 18.20
CA PRO A 51 3.67 -19.33 17.16
C PRO A 51 2.30 -19.34 16.50
N VAL A 52 2.28 -19.30 15.17
CA VAL A 52 1.04 -19.46 14.42
C VAL A 52 0.60 -20.90 14.72
N GLU A 53 -0.31 -21.05 15.68
CA GLU A 53 -1.07 -22.30 15.79
C GLU A 53 -1.70 -22.52 14.43
N GLU A 54 -1.66 -23.77 13.93
CA GLU A 54 -2.27 -24.10 12.64
C GLU A 54 -3.63 -23.43 12.56
N LEU A 55 -3.74 -22.43 11.68
CA LEU A 55 -5.01 -21.77 11.42
C LEU A 55 -5.92 -22.87 10.89
N GLU A 56 -7.10 -23.01 11.49
CA GLU A 56 -8.14 -23.87 10.92
C GLU A 56 -8.24 -23.55 9.43
N ASP A 57 -8.28 -24.59 8.60
CA ASP A 57 -8.43 -24.45 7.14
C ASP A 57 -9.81 -23.85 6.83
N TYR A 58 -9.89 -22.53 6.89
CA TYR A 58 -11.07 -21.84 6.36
C TYR A 58 -10.98 -21.84 4.83
N PRO A 59 -12.05 -22.24 4.15
CA PRO A 59 -12.09 -22.16 2.70
C PRO A 59 -11.90 -20.68 2.29
N VAL A 60 -10.78 -20.39 1.65
CA VAL A 60 -10.52 -19.08 1.07
C VAL A 60 -11.10 -19.10 -0.33
N ASP A 61 -12.22 -18.43 -0.51
CA ASP A 61 -12.85 -18.20 -1.81
C ASP A 61 -12.67 -16.76 -2.30
N ASP A 62 -13.15 -16.48 -3.50
CA ASP A 62 -13.02 -15.15 -4.10
C ASP A 62 -13.75 -14.08 -3.25
N ALA A 63 -14.88 -14.41 -2.63
CA ALA A 63 -15.61 -13.46 -1.79
C ALA A 63 -14.79 -13.08 -0.54
N VAL A 64 -14.11 -14.04 0.08
CA VAL A 64 -13.23 -13.78 1.23
C VAL A 64 -12.04 -12.90 0.82
N LEU A 65 -11.42 -13.17 -0.33
CA LEU A 65 -10.28 -12.37 -0.83
C LEU A 65 -10.72 -10.95 -1.17
N LEU A 66 -11.83 -10.77 -1.88
CA LEU A 66 -12.37 -9.46 -2.27
C LEU A 66 -12.78 -8.63 -1.05
N ARG A 67 -13.43 -9.23 -0.05
CA ARG A 67 -13.77 -8.57 1.22
C ARG A 67 -12.53 -8.16 2.00
N THR A 68 -11.51 -9.00 2.02
CA THR A 68 -10.25 -8.67 2.67
C THR A 68 -9.57 -7.49 1.97
N ALA A 69 -9.53 -7.50 0.63
CA ALA A 69 -8.99 -6.39 -0.15
C ALA A 69 -9.77 -5.09 0.13
N SER A 70 -11.11 -5.11 0.04
CA SER A 70 -11.95 -3.94 0.37
C SER A 70 -11.65 -3.39 1.76
N SER A 71 -11.52 -4.25 2.78
CA SER A 71 -11.23 -3.81 4.15
C SER A 71 -9.86 -3.14 4.29
N LEU A 72 -8.88 -3.55 3.49
CA LEU A 72 -7.55 -2.93 3.48
C LEU A 72 -7.58 -1.57 2.79
N GLU A 73 -8.30 -1.44 1.67
CA GLU A 73 -8.49 -0.17 0.99
C GLU A 73 -9.20 0.85 1.87
N LEU A 74 -10.29 0.46 2.54
CA LEU A 74 -10.99 1.31 3.51
C LEU A 74 -10.11 1.69 4.71
N THR A 75 -9.20 0.81 5.11
CA THR A 75 -8.21 1.13 6.14
C THR A 75 -7.21 2.17 5.66
N ALA A 76 -6.76 2.09 4.41
CA ALA A 76 -5.89 3.11 3.81
C ALA A 76 -6.58 4.47 3.76
N VAL A 77 -7.85 4.52 3.34
CA VAL A 77 -8.68 5.76 3.38
C VAL A 77 -8.67 6.36 4.78
N ALA A 78 -9.05 5.59 5.81
CA ALA A 78 -9.11 6.08 7.18
C ALA A 78 -7.75 6.58 7.72
N VAL A 79 -6.65 5.91 7.34
CA VAL A 79 -5.30 6.35 7.72
C VAL A 79 -4.93 7.66 7.02
N TYR A 80 -5.23 7.82 5.74
CA TYR A 80 -4.95 9.06 5.02
C TYR A 80 -5.81 10.23 5.51
N GLU A 81 -7.07 10.00 5.84
CA GLU A 81 -7.93 11.01 6.48
C GLU A 81 -7.34 11.46 7.82
N ALA A 82 -6.91 10.52 8.67
CA ALA A 82 -6.25 10.85 9.93
C ALA A 82 -4.95 11.65 9.72
N VAL A 83 -4.19 11.37 8.67
CA VAL A 83 -2.99 12.13 8.32
C VAL A 83 -3.36 13.57 7.92
N LEU A 84 -4.42 13.78 7.13
CA LEU A 84 -4.91 15.12 6.78
C LEU A 84 -5.33 15.92 8.02
N GLU A 85 -6.00 15.27 8.97
CA GLU A 85 -6.45 15.90 10.22
C GLU A 85 -5.28 16.42 11.09
N THR A 86 -4.07 15.89 10.92
CA THR A 86 -2.89 16.40 11.66
C THR A 86 -2.53 17.83 11.31
N GLY A 87 -2.89 18.30 10.10
CA GLY A 87 -2.53 19.62 9.59
C GLY A 87 -1.03 19.84 9.37
N LEU A 88 -0.23 18.77 9.36
CA LEU A 88 1.23 18.84 9.21
C LEU A 88 1.71 18.81 7.75
N LEU A 89 0.82 18.54 6.81
CA LEU A 89 1.16 18.44 5.39
C LEU A 89 1.19 19.83 4.74
N ASP A 90 2.13 20.05 3.82
CA ASP A 90 2.08 21.18 2.92
C ASP A 90 0.99 21.01 1.84
N ALA A 91 0.75 22.05 1.04
CA ALA A 91 -0.34 22.05 0.07
C ALA A 91 -0.19 20.96 -1.02
N ASP A 92 1.04 20.70 -1.46
CA ASP A 92 1.30 19.70 -2.50
C ASP A 92 1.06 18.28 -1.98
N LEU A 93 1.52 17.99 -0.76
CA LEU A 93 1.29 16.73 -0.08
C LEU A 93 -0.18 16.53 0.30
N THR A 94 -0.86 17.60 0.73
CA THR A 94 -2.30 17.56 1.00
C THR A 94 -3.06 17.13 -0.25
N THR A 95 -2.80 17.76 -1.38
CA THR A 95 -3.44 17.40 -2.67
C THR A 95 -3.14 15.96 -3.08
N LEU A 96 -1.91 15.49 -2.86
CA LEU A 96 -1.56 14.10 -3.14
C LEU A 96 -2.33 13.12 -2.25
N VAL A 97 -2.44 13.41 -0.96
CA VAL A 97 -3.14 12.53 -0.01
C VAL A 97 -4.65 12.51 -0.30
N GLU A 98 -5.26 13.65 -0.61
CA GLU A 98 -6.65 13.71 -1.06
C GLU A 98 -6.89 12.83 -2.28
N ARG A 99 -5.97 12.86 -3.25
CA ARG A 99 -6.05 11.99 -4.42
C ARG A 99 -5.93 10.51 -4.08
N LEU A 100 -5.05 10.15 -3.16
CA LEU A 100 -4.92 8.77 -2.70
C LEU A 100 -6.19 8.26 -2.00
N ILE A 101 -6.86 9.12 -1.22
CA ILE A 101 -8.15 8.79 -0.61
C ILE A 101 -9.18 8.45 -1.69
N GLU A 102 -9.32 9.29 -2.73
CA GLU A 102 -10.25 9.04 -3.84
C GLU A 102 -9.92 7.73 -4.56
N ASP A 103 -8.66 7.47 -4.87
CA ASP A 103 -8.22 6.29 -5.57
C ASP A 103 -8.49 5.01 -4.74
N HIS A 104 -8.18 5.00 -3.45
CA HIS A 104 -8.44 3.87 -2.55
C HIS A 104 -9.94 3.65 -2.33
N GLN A 105 -10.73 4.70 -2.18
CA GLN A 105 -12.20 4.57 -2.08
C GLN A 105 -12.78 3.93 -3.34
N MET A 106 -12.36 4.37 -4.51
CA MET A 106 -12.80 3.78 -5.78
C MET A 106 -12.47 2.29 -5.88
N VAL A 107 -11.28 1.88 -5.44
CA VAL A 107 -10.89 0.46 -5.43
C VAL A 107 -11.72 -0.33 -4.42
N ALA A 108 -11.98 0.22 -3.22
CA ALA A 108 -12.84 -0.41 -2.21
C ALA A 108 -14.25 -0.67 -2.76
N ASP A 109 -14.84 0.32 -3.43
CA ASP A 109 -16.17 0.23 -4.05
C ASP A 109 -16.20 -0.87 -5.12
N GLN A 110 -15.18 -0.92 -6.00
CA GLN A 110 -15.05 -1.99 -7.01
C GLN A 110 -14.93 -3.38 -6.38
N MET A 111 -14.16 -3.52 -5.29
CA MET A 111 -14.07 -4.81 -4.57
C MET A 111 -15.41 -5.21 -3.94
N GLY A 112 -16.18 -4.24 -3.46
CA GLY A 112 -17.55 -4.44 -2.97
C GLY A 112 -18.46 -4.99 -4.07
N GLU A 113 -18.53 -4.34 -5.24
CA GLU A 113 -19.32 -4.78 -6.38
C GLU A 113 -18.92 -6.19 -6.86
N LEU A 114 -17.61 -6.46 -6.95
CA LEU A 114 -17.11 -7.79 -7.32
C LEU A 114 -17.48 -8.86 -6.29
N THR A 115 -17.47 -8.52 -4.99
CA THR A 115 -17.88 -9.42 -3.93
C THR A 115 -19.34 -9.84 -4.09
N GLU A 116 -20.23 -8.90 -4.39
CA GLU A 116 -21.64 -9.16 -4.67
C GLU A 116 -21.83 -10.00 -5.94
N ALA A 117 -21.05 -9.72 -6.99
CA ALA A 117 -21.08 -10.46 -8.25
C ALA A 117 -20.72 -11.94 -8.09
N VAL A 118 -19.87 -12.30 -7.11
CA VAL A 118 -19.55 -13.72 -6.80
C VAL A 118 -20.46 -14.30 -5.71
N GLY A 119 -21.52 -13.60 -5.32
CA GLY A 119 -22.53 -14.06 -4.37
C GLY A 119 -22.17 -13.85 -2.90
N GLY A 120 -21.14 -13.07 -2.60
CA GLY A 120 -20.78 -12.64 -1.26
C GLY A 120 -21.56 -11.40 -0.81
N VAL A 121 -21.24 -10.93 0.41
CA VAL A 121 -21.75 -9.65 0.95
C VAL A 121 -20.58 -8.68 1.01
N ALA A 122 -20.71 -7.49 0.43
CA ALA A 122 -19.69 -6.45 0.46
C ALA A 122 -19.26 -6.11 1.89
N TRP A 123 -18.00 -5.76 2.06
CA TRP A 123 -17.45 -5.33 3.33
C TRP A 123 -17.28 -3.82 3.33
N GLU A 124 -17.90 -3.13 4.27
CA GLU A 124 -17.99 -1.67 4.32
C GLU A 124 -17.20 -1.06 5.50
N CYS A 125 -16.38 -1.85 6.17
CA CYS A 125 -15.62 -1.39 7.34
C CYS A 125 -14.11 -1.48 7.12
N THR A 126 -13.38 -0.65 7.87
CA THR A 126 -11.93 -0.78 7.98
C THR A 126 -11.54 -2.13 8.56
N ASN A 127 -10.32 -2.57 8.31
CA ASN A 127 -9.82 -3.83 8.86
C ASN A 127 -9.55 -3.68 10.37
N PRO A 128 -10.31 -4.39 11.24
CA PRO A 128 -10.21 -4.20 12.68
C PRO A 128 -8.86 -4.65 13.25
N TRP A 129 -8.15 -5.52 12.55
CA TRP A 129 -6.84 -5.99 13.00
C TRP A 129 -5.79 -4.87 12.95
N TYR A 130 -5.89 -3.97 11.97
CA TYR A 130 -4.98 -2.82 11.84
C TYR A 130 -5.43 -1.63 12.68
N MET A 131 -6.74 -1.41 12.79
CA MET A 131 -7.28 -0.23 13.48
C MET A 131 -7.23 -0.32 15.01
N ASN A 132 -7.09 -1.52 15.57
CA ASN A 132 -7.06 -1.74 17.03
C ASN A 132 -5.64 -1.86 17.61
N ARG A 133 -4.61 -1.48 16.87
CA ARG A 133 -3.21 -1.47 17.28
C ARG A 133 -2.63 -0.07 17.28
#